data_1cb953bfb36e98aa114a9ff2308753bb
#
_entry.id   1cb953bfb36e98aa114a9ff2308753bb
#
_cell.length_a   1.000
_cell.length_b   1.000
_cell.length_c   1.000
_cell.angle_alpha   90.00
_cell.angle_beta   90.00
_cell.angle_gamma   90.00
#
_symmetry.space_group_name_H-M   'P 1'
#
loop_
_entity.id
_entity.type
_entity.pdbx_description
1 polymer ?
#
loop_
_entity_poly.entity_id
_entity_poly.type
_entity_poly.pdbx_seq_one_letter_code
_entity_poly.pdbx_strand_id
1 'polypeptide(L)'
;MTIKLAMHTWPYASNPTWLPAYTLEETIRRVKKIGYDAIEIGAASPHVFPPTLSPQRRKDLGRMLKDYELELAAMLPAHGGGPGNNVASPIPEERRWAIDHYKDMVQLTADWGGKRLICLPGWYIFGTTYRQAWDWAAQAIGEIARFAQDFGVEIVIEPTPEDSNIVNTCDNTIDMMKDVGEPNVRLMFDSHHVITQKEVMSDYVYAMGKDLVHIHASDNNRLPPGMGRGDFPALIDALAETGFDGYLSMECGFHQRGIEPDWVARVCLEYLKPIVDAANAKVGSRM
;
A
#
# COMPACT_ATOMS: atom_id res chain seq x y z
N MET A 1 -4.46 6.77 18.86
CA MET A 1 -3.98 5.54 18.23
C MET A 1 -5.17 4.68 17.87
N THR A 2 -5.24 4.24 16.63
CA THR A 2 -6.31 3.35 16.17
C THR A 2 -5.79 2.52 15.00
N ILE A 3 -5.77 1.20 15.16
CA ILE A 3 -5.54 0.27 14.05
C ILE A 3 -6.85 0.17 13.28
N LYS A 4 -6.85 0.55 11.99
CA LYS A 4 -8.01 0.47 11.10
C LYS A 4 -7.81 -0.65 10.08
N LEU A 5 -8.90 -1.28 9.66
CA LEU A 5 -8.89 -2.31 8.63
C LEU A 5 -9.33 -1.73 7.29
N ALA A 6 -8.53 -1.94 6.25
CA ALA A 6 -8.83 -1.56 4.88
C ALA A 6 -8.84 -2.77 3.94
N MET A 7 -9.60 -2.71 2.87
CA MET A 7 -9.56 -3.71 1.80
C MET A 7 -8.85 -3.16 0.58
N HIS A 8 -7.81 -3.84 0.15
CA HIS A 8 -7.11 -3.54 -1.10
C HIS A 8 -7.94 -3.99 -2.32
N THR A 9 -7.87 -3.24 -3.40
CA THR A 9 -8.70 -3.51 -4.58
C THR A 9 -8.15 -4.55 -5.55
N TRP A 10 -6.90 -5.03 -5.40
CA TRP A 10 -6.33 -6.04 -6.31
C TRP A 10 -7.17 -7.31 -6.47
N PRO A 11 -7.76 -7.90 -5.43
CA PRO A 11 -8.63 -9.06 -5.60
C PRO A 11 -9.84 -8.82 -6.50
N TYR A 12 -10.28 -7.57 -6.59
CA TYR A 12 -11.42 -7.14 -7.40
C TYR A 12 -11.03 -6.70 -8.83
N ALA A 13 -9.74 -6.46 -9.06
CA ALA A 13 -9.19 -5.99 -10.30
C ALA A 13 -8.52 -7.12 -11.03
N SER A 14 -8.80 -7.77 -11.99
CA SER A 14 -8.15 -8.94 -12.64
C SER A 14 -6.59 -8.88 -12.76
N ASN A 15 -5.95 -8.15 -11.89
CA ASN A 15 -4.49 -8.07 -11.80
C ASN A 15 -3.96 -9.22 -10.92
N PRO A 16 -2.85 -9.89 -11.28
CA PRO A 16 -2.14 -9.82 -12.57
C PRO A 16 -2.59 -10.88 -13.60
N THR A 17 -3.72 -11.53 -13.41
CA THR A 17 -4.03 -12.82 -14.06
C THR A 17 -5.16 -12.77 -15.10
N TRP A 18 -5.61 -11.61 -15.55
CA TRP A 18 -6.68 -11.46 -16.55
C TRP A 18 -7.97 -12.23 -16.20
N LEU A 19 -8.33 -12.22 -14.93
CA LEU A 19 -9.59 -12.79 -14.45
C LEU A 19 -10.73 -11.79 -14.63
N PRO A 20 -11.99 -12.25 -14.61
CA PRO A 20 -13.12 -11.35 -14.52
C PRO A 20 -12.95 -10.41 -13.32
N ALA A 21 -13.17 -9.12 -13.54
CA ALA A 21 -12.99 -8.07 -12.54
C ALA A 21 -14.30 -7.32 -12.31
N TYR A 22 -14.40 -6.69 -11.16
CA TYR A 22 -15.43 -5.69 -10.89
C TYR A 22 -14.91 -4.30 -11.27
N THR A 23 -15.79 -3.39 -11.66
CA THR A 23 -15.44 -1.97 -11.76
C THR A 23 -15.12 -1.41 -10.37
N LEU A 24 -14.38 -0.30 -10.29
CA LEU A 24 -14.10 0.33 -9.00
C LEU A 24 -15.39 0.76 -8.29
N GLU A 25 -16.38 1.23 -9.05
CA GLU A 25 -17.69 1.63 -8.52
C GLU A 25 -18.41 0.46 -7.84
N GLU A 26 -18.33 -0.73 -8.42
CA GLU A 26 -18.93 -1.94 -7.82
C GLU A 26 -18.07 -2.43 -6.65
N THR A 27 -16.76 -2.35 -6.74
CA THR A 27 -15.84 -2.69 -5.65
C THR A 27 -16.10 -1.85 -4.40
N ILE A 28 -16.26 -0.53 -4.54
CA ILE A 28 -16.60 0.37 -3.43
C ILE A 28 -17.89 -0.08 -2.72
N ARG A 29 -18.94 -0.41 -3.48
CA ARG A 29 -20.20 -0.89 -2.90
C ARG A 29 -20.02 -2.19 -2.13
N ARG A 30 -19.27 -3.13 -2.69
CA ARG A 30 -19.04 -4.46 -2.10
C ARG A 30 -18.22 -4.37 -0.83
N VAL A 31 -17.11 -3.66 -0.86
CA VAL A 31 -16.21 -3.46 0.29
C VAL A 31 -16.99 -2.81 1.45
N LYS A 32 -17.77 -1.75 1.18
CA LYS A 32 -18.62 -1.15 2.22
C LYS A 32 -19.70 -2.09 2.75
N LYS A 33 -20.36 -2.83 1.87
CA LYS A 33 -21.41 -3.81 2.26
C LYS A 33 -20.85 -4.93 3.15
N ILE A 34 -19.58 -5.32 2.96
CA ILE A 34 -18.91 -6.34 3.79
C ILE A 34 -18.62 -5.79 5.18
N GLY A 35 -18.44 -4.50 5.35
CA GLY A 35 -18.24 -3.84 6.64
C GLY A 35 -16.88 -3.22 6.86
N TYR A 36 -16.12 -2.96 5.80
CA TYR A 36 -14.90 -2.17 5.89
C TYR A 36 -15.22 -0.68 6.01
N ASP A 37 -14.38 0.03 6.76
CA ASP A 37 -14.44 1.49 6.91
C ASP A 37 -13.46 2.20 5.97
N ALA A 38 -12.51 1.46 5.41
CA ALA A 38 -11.49 1.98 4.51
C ALA A 38 -11.23 1.06 3.32
N ILE A 39 -10.76 1.66 2.23
CA ILE A 39 -10.35 0.99 1.00
C ILE A 39 -8.98 1.47 0.59
N GLU A 40 -8.17 0.59 0.07
CA GLU A 40 -6.94 0.92 -0.62
C GLU A 40 -7.10 0.66 -2.11
N ILE A 41 -6.68 1.61 -2.94
CA ILE A 41 -6.95 1.55 -4.36
C ILE A 41 -5.66 1.31 -5.15
N GLY A 42 -5.62 0.19 -5.85
CA GLY A 42 -4.60 -0.07 -6.86
C GLY A 42 -4.82 0.81 -8.10
N ALA A 43 -3.86 1.68 -8.38
CA ALA A 43 -3.92 2.66 -9.47
C ALA A 43 -3.57 2.03 -10.82
N ALA A 44 -4.37 1.06 -11.25
CA ALA A 44 -4.25 0.35 -12.52
C ALA A 44 -5.62 0.11 -13.18
N SER A 45 -5.63 -0.13 -14.48
CA SER A 45 -6.81 -0.64 -15.17
C SER A 45 -7.20 -2.03 -14.59
N PRO A 46 -8.48 -2.37 -14.43
CA PRO A 46 -9.67 -1.63 -14.87
C PRO A 46 -10.20 -0.60 -13.85
N HIS A 47 -9.58 -0.47 -12.69
CA HIS A 47 -10.06 0.41 -11.63
C HIS A 47 -9.75 1.89 -11.93
N VAL A 48 -8.50 2.29 -11.71
CA VAL A 48 -8.06 3.67 -11.91
C VAL A 48 -6.65 3.66 -12.50
N PHE A 49 -6.50 4.30 -13.64
CA PHE A 49 -5.20 4.61 -14.19
C PHE A 49 -5.22 6.11 -14.56
N PRO A 50 -4.49 6.99 -13.84
CA PRO A 50 -4.60 8.43 -13.99
C PRO A 50 -4.58 8.95 -15.43
N PRO A 51 -3.69 8.45 -16.34
CA PRO A 51 -3.66 8.91 -17.72
C PRO A 51 -4.94 8.66 -18.54
N THR A 52 -5.79 7.73 -18.11
CA THR A 52 -7.04 7.38 -18.81
C THR A 52 -8.30 7.75 -18.03
N LEU A 53 -8.11 8.33 -16.83
CA LEU A 53 -9.21 8.72 -15.95
C LEU A 53 -9.80 10.06 -16.37
N SER A 54 -11.03 10.06 -16.91
CA SER A 54 -11.69 11.32 -17.27
C SER A 54 -11.96 12.19 -16.04
N PRO A 55 -11.94 13.52 -16.19
CA PRO A 55 -12.24 14.45 -15.08
C PRO A 55 -13.61 14.20 -14.44
N GLN A 56 -14.59 13.79 -15.23
CA GLN A 56 -15.92 13.47 -14.70
C GLN A 56 -15.90 12.23 -13.83
N ARG A 57 -15.31 11.11 -14.30
CA ARG A 57 -15.20 9.87 -13.52
C ARG A 57 -14.37 10.07 -12.26
N ARG A 58 -13.30 10.90 -12.33
CA ARG A 58 -12.50 11.28 -11.15
C ARG A 58 -13.37 11.90 -10.05
N LYS A 59 -14.24 12.86 -10.41
CA LYS A 59 -15.17 13.51 -9.48
C LYS A 59 -16.23 12.55 -8.95
N ASP A 60 -16.78 11.70 -9.81
CA ASP A 60 -17.85 10.76 -9.44
C ASP A 60 -17.35 9.71 -8.46
N LEU A 61 -16.16 9.14 -8.67
CA LEU A 61 -15.54 8.19 -7.76
C LEU A 61 -15.20 8.82 -6.40
N GLY A 62 -14.64 10.03 -6.38
CA GLY A 62 -14.36 10.75 -5.13
C GLY A 62 -15.64 11.08 -4.34
N ARG A 63 -16.72 11.47 -5.04
CA ARG A 63 -18.04 11.62 -4.41
C ARG A 63 -18.54 10.31 -3.85
N MET A 64 -18.42 9.23 -4.61
CA MET A 64 -18.88 7.91 -4.19
C MET A 64 -18.16 7.43 -2.92
N LEU A 65 -16.84 7.57 -2.81
CA LEU A 65 -16.10 7.25 -1.58
C LEU A 65 -16.68 8.02 -0.39
N LYS A 66 -16.96 9.32 -0.55
CA LYS A 66 -17.56 10.16 0.49
C LYS A 66 -18.98 9.75 0.84
N ASP A 67 -19.83 9.49 -0.16
CA ASP A 67 -21.25 9.13 0.05
C ASP A 67 -21.39 7.76 0.75
N TYR A 68 -20.43 6.85 0.52
CA TYR A 68 -20.35 5.56 1.21
C TYR A 68 -19.59 5.64 2.54
N GLU A 69 -19.08 6.81 2.94
CA GLU A 69 -18.25 6.96 4.14
C GLU A 69 -17.13 5.91 4.18
N LEU A 70 -16.42 5.76 3.06
CA LEU A 70 -15.33 4.82 2.90
C LEU A 70 -14.01 5.61 2.79
N GLU A 71 -13.17 5.53 3.82
CA GLU A 71 -11.89 6.24 3.86
C GLU A 71 -10.92 5.69 2.81
N LEU A 72 -10.19 6.55 2.11
CA LEU A 72 -9.07 6.12 1.27
C LEU A 72 -7.84 5.91 2.15
N ALA A 73 -7.52 4.65 2.44
CA ALA A 73 -6.39 4.27 3.30
C ALA A 73 -5.04 4.62 2.66
N ALA A 74 -4.88 4.22 1.41
CA ALA A 74 -3.73 4.53 0.56
C ALA A 74 -4.09 4.35 -0.92
N MET A 75 -3.24 4.88 -1.79
CA MET A 75 -3.21 4.54 -3.21
C MET A 75 -1.89 3.84 -3.52
N LEU A 76 -1.94 2.75 -4.28
CA LEU A 76 -0.78 1.97 -4.70
C LEU A 76 -0.62 2.04 -6.23
N PRO A 77 0.56 2.36 -6.79
CA PRO A 77 0.80 2.24 -8.21
C PRO A 77 0.68 0.79 -8.69
N ALA A 78 0.42 0.61 -9.98
CA ALA A 78 0.45 -0.73 -10.57
C ALA A 78 1.83 -1.38 -10.38
N HIS A 79 1.84 -2.66 -10.01
CA HIS A 79 3.09 -3.42 -9.91
C HIS A 79 3.74 -3.59 -11.27
N GLY A 80 5.05 -3.57 -11.26
CA GLY A 80 6.00 -3.99 -12.28
C GLY A 80 5.61 -3.87 -13.75
N GLY A 81 6.52 -3.43 -14.58
CA GLY A 81 6.44 -3.58 -16.04
C GLY A 81 5.47 -2.67 -16.79
N GLY A 82 4.73 -1.82 -16.14
CA GLY A 82 4.05 -0.73 -16.83
C GLY A 82 5.05 0.39 -17.18
N PRO A 83 4.88 1.11 -18.28
CA PRO A 83 5.72 2.28 -18.53
C PRO A 83 5.58 3.22 -17.32
N GLY A 84 6.68 3.44 -16.60
CA GLY A 84 6.75 4.51 -15.65
C GLY A 84 6.71 4.21 -14.17
N ASN A 85 6.83 2.98 -13.74
CA ASN A 85 6.94 2.72 -12.30
C ASN A 85 8.38 2.70 -11.78
N ASN A 86 9.39 2.62 -12.67
CA ASN A 86 10.78 2.55 -12.25
C ASN A 86 11.40 3.93 -12.04
N VAL A 87 11.26 4.45 -10.83
CA VAL A 87 11.91 5.72 -10.41
C VAL A 87 13.44 5.62 -10.37
N ALA A 88 14.01 4.42 -10.46
CA ALA A 88 15.44 4.13 -10.50
C ALA A 88 15.95 3.77 -11.89
N SER A 89 15.15 3.90 -12.97
CA SER A 89 15.55 3.57 -14.32
C SER A 89 16.82 4.31 -14.75
N PRO A 90 17.78 3.68 -15.44
CA PRO A 90 18.92 4.36 -16.04
C PRO A 90 18.51 5.30 -17.18
N ILE A 91 17.30 5.15 -17.73
CA ILE A 91 16.76 5.95 -18.83
C ILE A 91 16.10 7.20 -18.24
N PRO A 92 16.65 8.42 -18.47
CA PRO A 92 16.13 9.63 -17.83
C PRO A 92 14.65 9.92 -18.17
N GLU A 93 14.21 9.61 -19.38
CA GLU A 93 12.84 9.81 -19.84
C GLU A 93 11.86 8.92 -19.07
N GLU A 94 12.24 7.67 -18.78
CA GLU A 94 11.43 6.76 -17.96
C GLU A 94 11.35 7.25 -16.52
N ARG A 95 12.47 7.68 -15.93
CA ARG A 95 12.46 8.28 -14.58
C ARG A 95 11.56 9.50 -14.52
N ARG A 96 11.65 10.40 -15.51
CA ARG A 96 10.81 11.59 -15.57
C ARG A 96 9.35 11.22 -15.66
N TRP A 97 9.01 10.30 -16.54
CA TRP A 97 7.63 9.82 -16.68
C TRP A 97 7.13 9.20 -15.37
N ALA A 98 7.95 8.37 -14.69
CA ALA A 98 7.58 7.77 -13.41
C ALA A 98 7.29 8.84 -12.34
N ILE A 99 8.17 9.85 -12.22
CA ILE A 99 7.99 10.94 -11.27
C ILE A 99 6.69 11.71 -11.55
N ASP A 100 6.42 12.03 -12.83
CA ASP A 100 5.22 12.77 -13.21
C ASP A 100 3.95 11.94 -12.97
N HIS A 101 4.01 10.63 -13.24
CA HIS A 101 2.92 9.70 -12.92
C HIS A 101 2.63 9.62 -11.40
N TYR A 102 3.67 9.56 -10.56
CA TYR A 102 3.49 9.61 -9.10
C TYR A 102 2.87 10.95 -8.66
N LYS A 103 3.24 12.08 -9.28
CA LYS A 103 2.63 13.38 -8.99
C LYS A 103 1.14 13.43 -9.36
N ASP A 104 0.77 12.81 -10.48
CA ASP A 104 -0.66 12.67 -10.85
C ASP A 104 -1.43 11.83 -9.81
N MET A 105 -0.81 10.78 -9.28
CA MET A 105 -1.40 9.96 -8.22
C MET A 105 -1.47 10.71 -6.88
N VAL A 106 -0.49 11.58 -6.55
CA VAL A 106 -0.56 12.46 -5.38
C VAL A 106 -1.81 13.34 -5.45
N GLN A 107 -2.03 14.02 -6.58
CA GLN A 107 -3.22 14.85 -6.78
C GLN A 107 -4.51 14.05 -6.69
N LEU A 108 -4.55 12.85 -7.28
CA LEU A 108 -5.71 11.99 -7.22
C LEU A 108 -6.00 11.51 -5.79
N THR A 109 -4.96 11.14 -5.04
CA THR A 109 -5.06 10.75 -3.64
C THR A 109 -5.65 11.86 -2.79
N ALA A 110 -5.15 13.10 -2.95
CA ALA A 110 -5.64 14.26 -2.23
C ALA A 110 -7.09 14.62 -2.60
N ASP A 111 -7.43 14.59 -3.90
CA ASP A 111 -8.80 14.87 -4.38
C ASP A 111 -9.85 13.92 -3.78
N TRP A 112 -9.44 12.70 -3.47
CA TRP A 112 -10.29 11.67 -2.86
C TRP A 112 -10.19 11.63 -1.33
N GLY A 113 -9.49 12.59 -0.73
CA GLY A 113 -9.36 12.74 0.72
C GLY A 113 -8.37 11.76 1.37
N GLY A 114 -7.60 11.04 0.57
CA GLY A 114 -6.52 10.18 1.04
C GLY A 114 -5.29 10.98 1.47
N LYS A 115 -4.47 10.37 2.32
CA LYS A 115 -3.24 10.99 2.84
C LYS A 115 -1.97 10.18 2.53
N ARG A 116 -2.07 9.03 1.90
CA ARG A 116 -0.94 8.12 1.68
C ARG A 116 -0.89 7.65 0.24
N LEU A 117 0.27 7.80 -0.36
CA LEU A 117 0.62 7.21 -1.65
C LEU A 117 1.81 6.27 -1.44
N ILE A 118 1.61 5.00 -1.72
CA ILE A 118 2.67 3.99 -1.63
C ILE A 118 3.63 4.19 -2.79
N CYS A 119 4.91 4.12 -2.50
CA CYS A 119 5.98 4.29 -3.47
C CYS A 119 6.89 3.06 -3.47
N LEU A 120 7.00 2.44 -4.63
CA LEU A 120 7.99 1.40 -4.88
C LEU A 120 9.30 2.07 -5.34
N PRO A 121 10.43 1.79 -4.68
CA PRO A 121 11.71 2.43 -5.02
C PRO A 121 12.26 2.04 -6.40
N GLY A 122 11.62 1.12 -7.09
CA GLY A 122 12.02 0.67 -8.41
C GLY A 122 13.10 -0.41 -8.38
N TRP A 123 13.77 -0.58 -9.51
CA TRP A 123 14.78 -1.64 -9.68
C TRP A 123 15.93 -1.18 -10.58
N TYR A 124 17.13 -1.75 -10.33
CA TYR A 124 18.26 -1.58 -11.22
C TYR A 124 18.35 -2.71 -12.24
N ILE A 125 18.92 -2.42 -13.39
CA ILE A 125 19.10 -3.36 -14.50
C ILE A 125 20.58 -3.62 -14.76
N PHE A 126 20.89 -4.67 -15.51
CA PHE A 126 22.27 -4.94 -15.94
C PHE A 126 22.86 -3.73 -16.66
N GLY A 127 24.12 -3.42 -16.36
CA GLY A 127 24.82 -2.24 -16.88
C GLY A 127 24.75 -1.00 -15.96
N THR A 128 23.95 -1.05 -14.90
CA THR A 128 23.95 -0.06 -13.81
C THR A 128 24.40 -0.68 -12.50
N THR A 129 24.93 0.14 -11.60
CA THR A 129 25.27 -0.30 -10.25
C THR A 129 24.09 -0.10 -9.29
N TYR A 130 24.02 -0.91 -8.24
CA TYR A 130 23.05 -0.73 -7.15
C TYR A 130 23.07 0.72 -6.61
N ARG A 131 24.28 1.28 -6.38
CA ARG A 131 24.41 2.64 -5.85
C ARG A 131 23.84 3.71 -6.78
N GLN A 132 24.05 3.60 -8.08
CA GLN A 132 23.46 4.53 -9.06
C GLN A 132 21.92 4.49 -9.01
N ALA A 133 21.35 3.29 -8.99
CA ALA A 133 19.89 3.12 -8.94
C ALA A 133 19.31 3.61 -7.60
N TRP A 134 20.01 3.35 -6.50
CA TRP A 134 19.66 3.88 -5.17
C TRP A 134 19.61 5.41 -5.18
N ASP A 135 20.65 6.06 -5.72
CA ASP A 135 20.73 7.52 -5.78
C ASP A 135 19.60 8.12 -6.65
N TRP A 136 19.29 7.47 -7.78
CA TRP A 136 18.17 7.90 -8.62
C TRP A 136 16.82 7.71 -7.92
N ALA A 137 16.61 6.60 -7.22
CA ALA A 137 15.40 6.35 -6.45
C ALA A 137 15.24 7.42 -5.35
N ALA A 138 16.29 7.67 -4.55
CA ALA A 138 16.23 8.66 -3.47
C ALA A 138 15.94 10.07 -4.00
N GLN A 139 16.56 10.48 -5.10
CA GLN A 139 16.30 11.77 -5.75
C GLN A 139 14.86 11.88 -6.27
N ALA A 140 14.36 10.83 -6.94
CA ALA A 140 13.02 10.81 -7.49
C ALA A 140 11.96 10.83 -6.39
N ILE A 141 12.11 10.00 -5.36
CA ILE A 141 11.20 9.96 -4.20
C ILE A 141 11.21 11.33 -3.49
N GLY A 142 12.37 11.95 -3.32
CA GLY A 142 12.48 13.30 -2.75
C GLY A 142 11.76 14.36 -3.58
N GLU A 143 11.83 14.30 -4.90
CA GLU A 143 11.07 15.21 -5.77
C GLU A 143 9.56 15.00 -5.66
N ILE A 144 9.12 13.74 -5.64
CA ILE A 144 7.71 13.38 -5.44
C ILE A 144 7.22 13.84 -4.06
N ALA A 145 8.01 13.59 -3.02
CA ALA A 145 7.66 13.95 -1.65
C ALA A 145 7.52 15.46 -1.46
N ARG A 146 8.45 16.27 -1.99
CA ARG A 146 8.31 17.73 -1.96
C ARG A 146 7.04 18.22 -2.64
N PHE A 147 6.71 17.67 -3.81
CA PHE A 147 5.46 17.98 -4.48
C PHE A 147 4.24 17.57 -3.63
N ALA A 148 4.30 16.41 -2.98
CA ALA A 148 3.21 15.87 -2.16
C ALA A 148 2.93 16.69 -0.89
N GLN A 149 3.91 17.46 -0.38
CA GLN A 149 3.73 18.35 0.78
C GLN A 149 2.63 19.39 0.53
N ASP A 150 2.56 19.95 -0.68
CA ASP A 150 1.55 20.95 -1.04
C ASP A 150 0.12 20.40 -1.01
N PHE A 151 -0.02 19.08 -1.08
CA PHE A 151 -1.29 18.35 -1.06
C PHE A 151 -1.58 17.66 0.28
N GLY A 152 -0.67 17.74 1.25
CA GLY A 152 -0.80 17.05 2.54
C GLY A 152 -0.75 15.53 2.41
N VAL A 153 -0.04 15.00 1.40
CA VAL A 153 0.11 13.57 1.14
C VAL A 153 1.47 13.08 1.62
N GLU A 154 1.47 11.96 2.33
CA GLU A 154 2.66 11.21 2.72
C GLU A 154 3.06 10.25 1.61
N ILE A 155 4.36 10.15 1.32
CA ILE A 155 4.92 9.13 0.43
C ILE A 155 5.40 7.97 1.31
N VAL A 156 4.84 6.80 1.08
CA VAL A 156 5.06 5.64 1.94
C VAL A 156 5.90 4.61 1.19
N ILE A 157 7.12 4.37 1.65
CA ILE A 157 8.06 3.43 0.99
C ILE A 157 7.73 2.01 1.41
N GLU A 158 7.57 1.14 0.41
CA GLU A 158 7.34 -0.29 0.58
C GLU A 158 8.58 -1.11 0.19
N PRO A 159 9.11 -1.98 1.08
CA PRO A 159 10.05 -3.02 0.69
C PRO A 159 9.32 -4.15 -0.04
N THR A 160 9.64 -4.33 -1.32
CA THR A 160 8.98 -5.30 -2.19
C THR A 160 9.98 -6.24 -2.85
N PRO A 161 10.49 -7.26 -2.15
CA PRO A 161 11.57 -8.12 -2.65
C PRO A 161 11.20 -8.90 -3.93
N GLU A 162 9.92 -9.01 -4.26
CA GLU A 162 9.44 -9.64 -5.51
C GLU A 162 9.36 -8.64 -6.67
N ASP A 163 9.19 -7.34 -6.38
CA ASP A 163 8.95 -6.28 -7.37
C ASP A 163 10.05 -5.21 -7.40
N SER A 164 10.99 -5.25 -6.46
CA SER A 164 12.14 -4.36 -6.36
C SER A 164 13.40 -5.16 -6.04
N ASN A 165 14.54 -4.67 -6.51
CA ASN A 165 15.85 -5.19 -6.13
C ASN A 165 16.73 -4.12 -5.48
N ILE A 166 16.14 -3.00 -5.07
CA ILE A 166 16.82 -1.87 -4.41
C ILE A 166 16.44 -1.84 -2.93
N VAL A 167 15.14 -1.85 -2.62
CA VAL A 167 14.63 -1.83 -1.24
C VAL A 167 13.78 -3.07 -1.02
N ASN A 168 14.29 -3.99 -0.23
CA ASN A 168 13.69 -5.31 -0.03
C ASN A 168 13.79 -5.84 1.41
N THR A 169 14.32 -5.05 2.35
CA THR A 169 14.41 -5.36 3.78
C THR A 169 13.96 -4.19 4.63
N CYS A 170 13.70 -4.43 5.91
CA CYS A 170 13.41 -3.38 6.89
C CYS A 170 14.50 -2.30 6.91
N ASP A 171 15.76 -2.71 7.03
CA ASP A 171 16.90 -1.79 7.12
C ASP A 171 17.04 -0.94 5.86
N ASN A 172 16.93 -1.54 4.66
CA ASN A 172 17.00 -0.77 3.41
C ASN A 172 15.86 0.25 3.29
N THR A 173 14.67 -0.06 3.82
CA THR A 173 13.53 0.84 3.79
C THR A 173 13.79 2.07 4.67
N ILE A 174 14.29 1.83 5.89
CA ILE A 174 14.67 2.88 6.84
C ILE A 174 15.81 3.74 6.27
N ASP A 175 16.81 3.13 5.66
CA ASP A 175 17.94 3.85 5.08
C ASP A 175 17.52 4.68 3.85
N MET A 176 16.63 4.16 2.99
CA MET A 176 16.08 4.93 1.88
C MET A 176 15.30 6.15 2.39
N MET A 177 14.46 6.01 3.41
CA MET A 177 13.74 7.14 4.02
C MET A 177 14.73 8.21 4.54
N LYS A 178 15.82 7.80 5.22
CA LYS A 178 16.86 8.72 5.71
C LYS A 178 17.57 9.44 4.57
N ASP A 179 17.94 8.71 3.51
CA ASP A 179 18.65 9.28 2.35
C ASP A 179 17.76 10.22 1.54
N VAL A 180 16.44 9.98 1.48
CA VAL A 180 15.46 10.92 0.90
C VAL A 180 15.37 12.20 1.74
N GLY A 181 15.28 12.09 3.06
CA GLY A 181 15.36 13.21 4.01
C GLY A 181 14.15 14.16 4.03
N GLU A 182 13.03 13.82 3.38
CA GLU A 182 11.83 14.65 3.35
C GLU A 182 10.87 14.31 4.51
N PRO A 183 10.27 15.32 5.19
CA PRO A 183 9.51 15.10 6.43
C PRO A 183 8.19 14.33 6.24
N ASN A 184 7.67 14.26 5.04
CA ASN A 184 6.45 13.52 4.69
C ASN A 184 6.72 12.15 4.04
N VAL A 185 7.93 11.64 4.12
CA VAL A 185 8.24 10.25 3.76
C VAL A 185 8.03 9.36 4.97
N ARG A 186 7.31 8.26 4.78
CA ARG A 186 6.92 7.28 5.79
C ARG A 186 7.23 5.87 5.33
N LEU A 187 7.01 4.91 6.21
CA LEU A 187 7.36 3.51 6.01
C LEU A 187 6.12 2.62 6.09
N MET A 188 6.19 1.53 5.36
CA MET A 188 5.28 0.39 5.47
C MET A 188 6.02 -0.93 5.27
N PHE A 189 5.30 -2.03 5.42
CA PHE A 189 5.72 -3.33 4.94
C PHE A 189 4.51 -4.21 4.57
N ASP A 190 4.75 -5.21 3.74
CA ASP A 190 3.79 -6.28 3.47
C ASP A 190 4.18 -7.53 4.25
N SER A 191 3.25 -8.03 5.05
CA SER A 191 3.42 -9.23 5.86
C SER A 191 3.78 -10.47 5.03
N HIS A 192 3.28 -10.57 3.78
CA HIS A 192 3.65 -11.64 2.86
C HIS A 192 5.16 -11.66 2.57
N HIS A 193 5.73 -10.50 2.28
CA HIS A 193 7.16 -10.39 2.00
C HIS A 193 8.01 -10.75 3.21
N VAL A 194 7.62 -10.29 4.41
CA VAL A 194 8.31 -10.62 5.67
C VAL A 194 8.26 -12.13 5.94
N ILE A 195 7.07 -12.75 5.82
CA ILE A 195 6.90 -14.19 6.02
C ILE A 195 7.70 -15.01 5.00
N THR A 196 7.72 -14.57 3.74
CA THR A 196 8.44 -15.26 2.64
C THR A 196 9.96 -15.21 2.87
N GLN A 197 10.47 -14.10 3.39
CA GLN A 197 11.88 -13.95 3.78
C GLN A 197 12.22 -14.65 5.09
N LYS A 198 11.23 -15.27 5.78
CA LYS A 198 11.37 -15.93 7.08
C LYS A 198 11.80 -14.97 8.20
N GLU A 199 11.39 -13.74 8.09
CA GLU A 199 11.59 -12.68 9.07
C GLU A 199 10.36 -12.55 9.99
N VAL A 200 10.46 -11.73 11.04
CA VAL A 200 9.44 -11.58 12.08
C VAL A 200 8.75 -10.23 11.90
N MET A 201 7.42 -10.22 11.74
CA MET A 201 6.65 -9.01 11.47
C MET A 201 6.73 -7.99 12.62
N SER A 202 6.75 -8.43 13.88
CA SER A 202 6.88 -7.53 15.02
C SER A 202 8.22 -6.81 15.07
N ASP A 203 9.30 -7.41 14.55
CA ASP A 203 10.61 -6.75 14.48
C ASP A 203 10.57 -5.53 13.54
N TYR A 204 9.84 -5.63 12.42
CA TYR A 204 9.60 -4.50 11.52
C TYR A 204 8.83 -3.38 12.22
N VAL A 205 7.79 -3.74 13.00
CA VAL A 205 7.00 -2.75 13.77
C VAL A 205 7.89 -1.99 14.74
N TYR A 206 8.71 -2.68 15.52
CA TYR A 206 9.61 -2.04 16.49
C TYR A 206 10.71 -1.22 15.80
N ALA A 207 11.30 -1.71 14.72
CA ALA A 207 12.36 -1.02 13.99
C ALA A 207 11.89 0.25 13.30
N MET A 208 10.73 0.21 12.63
CA MET A 208 10.15 1.35 11.93
C MET A 208 9.48 2.35 12.89
N GLY A 209 8.97 1.87 14.04
CA GLY A 209 8.43 2.69 15.10
C GLY A 209 7.35 3.67 14.63
N LYS A 210 7.51 4.95 14.98
CA LYS A 210 6.54 6.03 14.65
C LYS A 210 6.45 6.35 13.14
N ASP A 211 7.43 5.93 12.35
CA ASP A 211 7.44 6.17 10.93
C ASP A 211 6.67 5.12 10.14
N LEU A 212 6.27 4.01 10.78
CA LEU A 212 5.36 3.01 10.25
C LEU A 212 3.92 3.54 10.26
N VAL A 213 3.29 3.67 9.08
CA VAL A 213 1.93 4.24 8.95
C VAL A 213 0.95 3.34 8.21
N HIS A 214 1.44 2.30 7.56
CA HIS A 214 0.63 1.42 6.72
C HIS A 214 1.20 0.00 6.72
N ILE A 215 0.35 -1.01 6.56
CA ILE A 215 0.75 -2.41 6.45
C ILE A 215 -0.15 -3.10 5.45
N HIS A 216 0.44 -3.87 4.52
CA HIS A 216 -0.30 -4.86 3.76
C HIS A 216 -0.40 -6.15 4.57
N ALA A 217 -1.63 -6.62 4.75
CA ALA A 217 -1.91 -7.86 5.45
C ALA A 217 -2.25 -8.98 4.47
N SER A 218 -1.35 -9.93 4.37
CA SER A 218 -1.59 -11.17 3.67
C SER A 218 -0.71 -12.28 4.27
N ASP A 219 -1.21 -13.49 4.29
CA ASP A 219 -0.40 -14.63 4.73
C ASP A 219 0.53 -15.10 3.61
N ASN A 220 1.38 -16.08 3.86
CA ASN A 220 2.23 -16.64 2.81
C ASN A 220 1.38 -17.08 1.60
N ASN A 221 1.96 -16.98 0.40
CA ASN A 221 1.29 -17.28 -0.88
C ASN A 221 0.03 -16.39 -1.12
N ARG A 222 0.01 -15.17 -0.60
CA ARG A 222 -1.13 -14.25 -0.71
C ARG A 222 -2.46 -14.83 -0.20
N LEU A 223 -2.39 -15.75 0.76
CA LEU A 223 -3.57 -16.25 1.45
C LEU A 223 -4.16 -15.16 2.37
N PRO A 224 -5.46 -15.22 2.68
CA PRO A 224 -6.04 -14.42 3.74
C PRO A 224 -5.29 -14.61 5.07
N PRO A 225 -5.11 -13.55 5.88
CA PRO A 225 -4.55 -13.66 7.21
C PRO A 225 -5.17 -14.76 8.06
N GLY A 226 -4.33 -15.56 8.72
CA GLY A 226 -4.75 -16.71 9.53
C GLY A 226 -4.92 -18.02 8.76
N MET A 227 -4.74 -18.02 7.45
CA MET A 227 -4.83 -19.23 6.64
C MET A 227 -3.44 -19.84 6.29
N GLY A 228 -2.38 -19.23 6.75
CA GLY A 228 -1.01 -19.66 6.51
C GLY A 228 -0.17 -19.73 7.79
N ARG A 229 0.99 -19.10 7.79
CA ARG A 229 1.99 -19.18 8.86
C ARG A 229 2.24 -17.86 9.57
N GLY A 230 1.55 -16.78 9.19
CA GLY A 230 1.71 -15.45 9.78
C GLY A 230 1.18 -15.38 11.22
N ASP A 231 1.97 -14.84 12.13
CA ASP A 231 1.53 -14.57 13.51
C ASP A 231 0.91 -13.17 13.60
N PHE A 232 -0.32 -13.06 13.12
CA PHE A 232 -1.07 -11.79 13.15
C PHE A 232 -1.43 -11.32 14.55
N PRO A 233 -1.74 -12.20 15.54
CA PRO A 233 -1.88 -11.75 16.91
C PRO A 233 -0.64 -11.04 17.45
N ALA A 234 0.57 -11.60 17.27
CA ALA A 234 1.81 -10.95 17.69
C ALA A 234 2.08 -9.64 16.94
N LEU A 235 1.77 -9.59 15.63
CA LEU A 235 1.83 -8.34 14.86
C LEU A 235 0.94 -7.26 15.47
N ILE A 236 -0.34 -7.56 15.72
CA ILE A 236 -1.31 -6.60 16.25
C ILE A 236 -0.95 -6.17 17.68
N ASP A 237 -0.43 -7.06 18.52
CA ASP A 237 0.07 -6.70 19.85
C ASP A 237 1.25 -5.71 19.75
N ALA A 238 2.22 -5.95 18.87
CA ALA A 238 3.34 -5.03 18.63
C ALA A 238 2.87 -3.65 18.12
N LEU A 239 1.90 -3.61 17.22
CA LEU A 239 1.28 -2.36 16.75
C LEU A 239 0.61 -1.59 17.91
N ALA A 240 -0.07 -2.29 18.80
CA ALA A 240 -0.68 -1.70 19.97
C ALA A 240 0.37 -1.15 20.95
N GLU A 241 1.48 -1.85 21.16
CA GLU A 241 2.57 -1.44 22.05
C GLU A 241 3.31 -0.21 21.53
N THR A 242 3.54 -0.11 20.22
CA THR A 242 4.24 1.02 19.62
C THR A 242 3.36 2.24 19.38
N GLY A 243 2.06 2.12 19.61
CA GLY A 243 1.12 3.22 19.41
C GLY A 243 0.81 3.49 17.92
N PHE A 244 0.85 2.47 17.08
CA PHE A 244 0.54 2.59 15.65
C PHE A 244 -0.82 3.23 15.40
N ASP A 245 -0.86 4.21 14.49
CA ASP A 245 -2.09 4.90 14.07
C ASP A 245 -2.17 4.89 12.55
N GLY A 246 -2.77 3.84 12.00
CA GLY A 246 -2.75 3.61 10.56
C GLY A 246 -3.68 2.49 10.11
N TYR A 247 -3.41 2.00 8.91
CA TYR A 247 -4.23 0.97 8.28
C TYR A 247 -3.48 -0.36 8.14
N LEU A 248 -4.20 -1.42 8.41
CA LEU A 248 -3.87 -2.78 8.03
C LEU A 248 -4.76 -3.12 6.82
N SER A 249 -4.19 -3.14 5.64
CA SER A 249 -4.90 -3.29 4.37
C SER A 249 -4.76 -4.69 3.80
N MET A 250 -5.87 -5.33 3.46
CA MET A 250 -5.92 -6.71 3.00
C MET A 250 -5.47 -6.82 1.54
N GLU A 251 -4.19 -7.08 1.31
CA GLU A 251 -3.61 -7.28 -0.02
C GLU A 251 -3.37 -8.77 -0.31
N CYS A 252 -4.45 -9.54 -0.49
CA CYS A 252 -4.39 -10.99 -0.62
C CYS A 252 -5.44 -11.55 -1.56
N GLY A 253 -5.31 -12.82 -1.95
CA GLY A 253 -6.31 -13.57 -2.72
C GLY A 253 -6.25 -13.38 -4.23
N PHE A 254 -5.45 -12.49 -4.77
CA PHE A 254 -5.42 -12.18 -6.21
C PHE A 254 -4.55 -13.13 -7.06
N HIS A 255 -3.75 -13.99 -6.44
CA HIS A 255 -2.99 -15.02 -7.16
C HIS A 255 -3.77 -16.32 -7.39
N GLN A 256 -4.95 -16.45 -6.81
CA GLN A 256 -5.75 -17.67 -6.91
C GLN A 256 -6.89 -17.47 -7.91
N ARG A 257 -6.81 -18.15 -9.04
CA ARG A 257 -7.86 -18.10 -10.07
C ARG A 257 -9.16 -18.67 -9.52
N GLY A 258 -10.27 -17.98 -9.79
CA GLY A 258 -11.60 -18.44 -9.43
C GLY A 258 -12.01 -18.20 -7.98
N ILE A 259 -11.21 -17.53 -7.17
CA ILE A 259 -11.63 -17.07 -5.85
C ILE A 259 -12.52 -15.83 -6.03
N GLU A 260 -13.68 -15.89 -5.39
CA GLU A 260 -14.60 -14.76 -5.33
C GLU A 260 -14.07 -13.72 -4.33
N PRO A 261 -13.78 -12.46 -4.75
CA PRO A 261 -13.12 -11.48 -3.90
C PRO A 261 -13.91 -11.10 -2.63
N ASP A 262 -15.23 -11.13 -2.67
CA ASP A 262 -16.05 -10.92 -1.47
C ASP A 262 -15.83 -11.99 -0.40
N TRP A 263 -15.52 -13.22 -0.80
CA TRP A 263 -15.16 -14.27 0.16
C TRP A 263 -13.84 -13.94 0.83
N VAL A 264 -12.81 -13.53 0.06
CA VAL A 264 -11.52 -13.09 0.59
C VAL A 264 -11.71 -11.96 1.59
N ALA A 265 -12.44 -10.92 1.20
CA ALA A 265 -12.70 -9.76 2.04
C ALA A 265 -13.41 -10.12 3.35
N ARG A 266 -14.43 -11.00 3.30
CA ARG A 266 -15.14 -11.46 4.50
C ARG A 266 -14.24 -12.24 5.44
N VAL A 267 -13.52 -13.24 4.93
CA VAL A 267 -12.64 -14.09 5.75
C VAL A 267 -11.55 -13.27 6.46
N CYS A 268 -10.95 -12.32 5.75
CA CYS A 268 -9.96 -11.42 6.36
C CYS A 268 -10.56 -10.59 7.49
N LEU A 269 -11.72 -9.99 7.24
CA LEU A 269 -12.39 -9.15 8.23
C LEU A 269 -12.83 -9.96 9.46
N GLU A 270 -13.42 -11.14 9.25
CA GLU A 270 -13.87 -12.04 10.33
C GLU A 270 -12.71 -12.49 11.22
N TYR A 271 -11.54 -12.73 10.64
CA TYR A 271 -10.37 -13.13 11.40
C TYR A 271 -9.70 -11.96 12.14
N LEU A 272 -9.45 -10.84 11.45
CA LEU A 272 -8.65 -9.75 12.03
C LEU A 272 -9.45 -8.80 12.92
N LYS A 273 -10.72 -8.57 12.61
CA LYS A 273 -11.52 -7.57 13.34
C LYS A 273 -11.60 -7.83 14.83
N PRO A 274 -11.89 -9.04 15.34
CA PRO A 274 -11.91 -9.29 16.78
C PRO A 274 -10.59 -9.02 17.48
N ILE A 275 -9.45 -9.32 16.81
CA ILE A 275 -8.11 -9.13 17.36
C ILE A 275 -7.78 -7.63 17.43
N VAL A 276 -8.07 -6.91 16.35
CA VAL A 276 -7.85 -5.46 16.25
C VAL A 276 -8.75 -4.70 17.23
N ASP A 277 -10.03 -5.04 17.33
CA ASP A 277 -10.96 -4.41 18.27
C ASP A 277 -10.49 -4.59 19.73
N ALA A 278 -10.00 -5.79 20.08
CA ALA A 278 -9.45 -6.06 21.41
C ALA A 278 -8.16 -5.24 21.68
N ALA A 279 -7.29 -5.10 20.71
CA ALA A 279 -6.08 -4.28 20.83
C ALA A 279 -6.41 -2.80 20.99
N ASN A 280 -7.31 -2.26 20.16
CA ASN A 280 -7.76 -0.86 20.24
C ASN A 280 -8.41 -0.54 21.58
N ALA A 281 -9.22 -1.47 22.14
CA ALA A 281 -9.87 -1.30 23.44
C ALA A 281 -8.85 -1.25 24.61
N LYS A 282 -7.80 -2.07 24.57
CA LYS A 282 -6.73 -2.08 25.59
C LYS A 282 -6.00 -0.73 25.67
N VAL A 283 -5.81 -0.07 24.52
CA VAL A 283 -5.12 1.23 24.48
C VAL A 283 -6.03 2.35 24.95
N GLY A 284 -7.30 2.36 24.58
CA GLY A 284 -8.28 3.34 25.07
C GLY A 284 -8.47 3.33 26.60
N SER A 285 -8.20 2.19 27.25
CA SER A 285 -8.29 2.06 28.71
C SER A 285 -7.05 2.52 29.47
N ARG A 286 -5.93 2.80 28.78
CA ARG A 286 -4.67 3.28 29.39
C ARG A 286 -4.48 4.80 29.30
N MET A 287 -5.36 5.49 28.57
CA MET A 287 -5.43 6.95 28.50
C MET A 287 -6.48 7.50 29.46
#